data_4843249bcef68817884ad9161024ac3a
#
_entry.id   4843249bcef68817884ad9161024ac3a
#
_cell.length_a   1.000
_cell.length_b   1.000
_cell.length_c   1.000
_cell.angle_alpha   90.00
_cell.angle_beta   90.00
_cell.angle_gamma   90.00
#
_symmetry.space_group_name_H-M   'P 1'
#
loop_
_entity.id
_entity.type
_entity.pdbx_description
1 polymer ?
#
loop_
_entity_poly.entity_id
_entity_poly.type
_entity_poly.pdbx_seq_one_letter_code
_entity_poly.pdbx_strand_id
1 'polypeptide(L)'
;NNQLSISGTNQSGVISIVVDSPQVDQYNLYSWTDNFAVFQDTLQYSTHNDGIGSIAYLSDGFIQIQEIDNLNNTISGNFHFDAYNGTGEYTVNVSEGIFYKIPINSENQD
;
A
#
# COMPACT_ATOMS: atom_id res chain seq x y z
N ASN A 1 2.68 -0.20 -19.36
CA ASN A 1 2.29 0.33 -18.08
C ASN A 1 2.95 -0.49 -16.96
N ASN A 2 3.69 0.17 -16.09
CA ASN A 2 4.54 -0.50 -15.11
C ASN A 2 3.97 -0.43 -13.69
N GLN A 3 2.68 -0.53 -13.56
CA GLN A 3 2.05 -0.48 -12.25
C GLN A 3 2.04 -1.87 -11.61
N LEU A 4 2.43 -1.93 -10.36
CA LEU A 4 2.43 -3.17 -9.58
C LEU A 4 1.39 -3.06 -8.47
N SER A 5 0.59 -4.10 -8.30
CA SER A 5 -0.35 -4.21 -7.20
C SER A 5 0.04 -5.39 -6.31
N ILE A 6 0.22 -5.12 -5.03
CA ILE A 6 0.54 -6.15 -4.02
C ILE A 6 -0.66 -6.29 -3.13
N SER A 7 -1.19 -7.50 -3.00
CA SER A 7 -2.40 -7.74 -2.21
C SER A 7 -2.21 -8.89 -1.24
N GLY A 8 -2.83 -8.77 -0.08
CA GLY A 8 -2.87 -9.83 0.91
C GLY A 8 -4.21 -9.82 1.61
N THR A 9 -4.64 -11.01 2.00
CA THR A 9 -5.94 -11.21 2.64
C THR A 9 -5.78 -12.05 3.89
N ASN A 10 -6.47 -11.65 4.95
CA ASN A 10 -6.60 -12.48 6.15
C ASN A 10 -7.99 -12.31 6.72
N GLN A 11 -8.21 -12.83 7.94
CA GLN A 11 -9.52 -12.74 8.58
C GLN A 11 -9.94 -11.31 8.89
N SER A 12 -8.96 -10.41 9.03
CA SER A 12 -9.25 -9.02 9.39
C SER A 12 -9.65 -8.19 8.19
N GLY A 13 -9.19 -8.55 6.99
CA GLY A 13 -9.51 -7.78 5.80
C GLY A 13 -8.53 -7.99 4.68
N VAL A 14 -8.55 -7.06 3.73
CA VAL A 14 -7.73 -7.10 2.52
C VAL A 14 -6.84 -5.87 2.46
N ILE A 15 -5.55 -6.07 2.25
CA ILE A 15 -4.60 -4.99 2.03
C ILE A 15 -4.18 -5.01 0.57
N SER A 16 -4.20 -3.84 -0.07
CA SER A 16 -3.69 -3.69 -1.43
C SER A 16 -2.78 -2.48 -1.48
N ILE A 17 -1.61 -2.63 -2.07
CA ILE A 17 -0.67 -1.52 -2.25
C ILE A 17 -0.32 -1.43 -3.72
N VAL A 18 -0.47 -0.22 -4.28
CA VAL A 18 -0.22 0.02 -5.70
C VAL A 18 1.02 0.89 -5.82
N VAL A 19 2.00 0.42 -6.58
CA VAL A 19 3.25 1.12 -6.81
C VAL A 19 3.44 1.30 -8.31
N ASP A 20 3.69 2.53 -8.72
CA ASP A 20 3.94 2.85 -10.10
C ASP A 20 5.44 2.73 -10.39
N SER A 21 5.78 2.00 -11.46
CA SER A 21 7.16 1.80 -11.91
C SER A 21 8.06 1.28 -10.79
N PRO A 22 7.75 0.11 -10.22
CA PRO A 22 8.47 -0.37 -9.03
C PRO A 22 9.92 -0.68 -9.30
N GLN A 23 10.77 -0.28 -8.35
CA GLN A 23 12.20 -0.56 -8.32
C GLN A 23 12.58 -0.86 -6.88
N VAL A 24 13.81 -1.31 -6.66
CA VAL A 24 14.34 -1.47 -5.32
C VAL A 24 14.55 -0.06 -4.75
N ASP A 25 13.57 0.40 -3.98
CA ASP A 25 13.55 1.75 -3.45
C ASP A 25 12.44 1.85 -2.41
N GLN A 26 12.34 3.01 -1.79
CA GLN A 26 11.27 3.32 -0.85
C GLN A 26 10.32 4.32 -1.49
N TYR A 27 9.03 4.05 -1.37
CA TYR A 27 7.97 4.89 -1.92
C TYR A 27 7.06 5.38 -0.81
N ASN A 28 6.80 6.68 -0.80
CA ASN A 28 5.90 7.28 0.19
C ASN A 28 4.45 7.03 -0.19
N LEU A 29 3.64 6.83 0.84
CA LEU A 29 2.19 6.58 0.70
C LEU A 29 1.45 7.71 1.40
N TYR A 30 1.39 8.85 0.74
CA TYR A 30 0.69 10.04 1.24
C TYR A 30 -0.57 10.27 0.41
N SER A 31 -1.42 11.14 0.89
CA SER A 31 -2.69 11.39 0.19
C SER A 31 -2.49 11.99 -1.20
N TRP A 32 -1.35 12.58 -1.46
CA TRP A 32 -1.06 13.23 -2.75
C TRP A 32 -0.10 12.45 -3.64
N THR A 33 0.35 11.25 -3.22
CA THR A 33 1.25 10.46 -4.06
C THR A 33 0.46 9.53 -4.98
N ASP A 34 1.08 9.18 -6.11
CA ASP A 34 0.47 8.23 -7.04
C ASP A 34 0.47 6.82 -6.48
N ASN A 35 1.45 6.50 -5.65
CA ASN A 35 1.50 5.22 -4.96
C ASN A 35 0.57 5.29 -3.75
N PHE A 36 -0.17 4.24 -3.51
CA PHE A 36 -1.14 4.27 -2.42
C PHE A 36 -1.42 2.88 -1.86
N ALA A 37 -1.99 2.87 -0.66
CA ALA A 37 -2.40 1.64 0.01
C ALA A 37 -3.86 1.72 0.39
N VAL A 38 -4.52 0.58 0.37
CA VAL A 38 -5.93 0.44 0.75
C VAL A 38 -6.05 -0.73 1.71
N PHE A 39 -6.81 -0.54 2.77
CA PHE A 39 -7.24 -1.62 3.63
C PHE A 39 -8.76 -1.67 3.64
N GLN A 40 -9.31 -2.85 3.45
CA GLN A 40 -10.76 -3.01 3.42
C GLN A 40 -11.20 -4.13 4.37
N ASP A 41 -12.12 -3.78 5.27
CA ASP A 41 -12.89 -4.75 6.05
C ASP A 41 -14.37 -4.44 5.79
N THR A 42 -15.14 -4.02 6.78
CA THR A 42 -16.50 -3.53 6.53
C THR A 42 -16.48 -2.12 5.95
N LEU A 43 -15.37 -1.40 6.13
CA LEU A 43 -15.13 -0.08 5.55
C LEU A 43 -13.89 -0.15 4.68
N GLN A 44 -13.74 0.83 3.80
CA GLN A 44 -12.54 0.95 2.98
C GLN A 44 -11.73 2.14 3.45
N TYR A 45 -10.45 1.92 3.69
CA TYR A 45 -9.50 2.94 4.11
C TYR A 45 -8.44 3.08 3.03
N SER A 46 -8.04 4.31 2.73
CA SER A 46 -7.05 4.57 1.68
C SER A 46 -6.11 5.67 2.14
N THR A 47 -4.83 5.52 1.76
CA THR A 47 -3.88 6.60 1.99
C THR A 47 -4.19 7.84 1.14
N HIS A 48 -5.09 7.72 0.15
CA HIS A 48 -5.55 8.87 -0.62
C HIS A 48 -6.55 9.74 0.16
N ASN A 49 -7.09 9.24 1.26
CA ASN A 49 -8.00 9.98 2.11
C ASN A 49 -7.26 10.64 3.27
N ASP A 50 -7.73 11.78 3.70
CA ASP A 50 -7.22 12.47 4.88
C ASP A 50 -8.27 12.47 5.98
N GLY A 51 -7.82 12.60 7.23
CA GLY A 51 -8.73 12.73 8.35
C GLY A 51 -9.36 14.10 8.40
N ILE A 52 -10.45 14.20 9.14
CA ILE A 52 -11.15 15.48 9.35
C ILE A 52 -10.83 16.00 10.75
N GLY A 53 -11.03 17.31 10.94
CA GLY A 53 -10.80 17.96 12.22
C GLY A 53 -10.35 19.38 12.05
N SER A 54 -10.12 20.07 13.18
CA SER A 54 -9.61 21.43 13.15
C SER A 54 -8.15 21.49 12.74
N ILE A 55 -7.45 20.36 12.88
CA ILE A 55 -6.09 20.18 12.38
C ILE A 55 -6.18 19.09 11.33
N ALA A 56 -5.58 19.33 10.17
CA ALA A 56 -5.58 18.33 9.11
C ALA A 56 -4.77 17.11 9.53
N TYR A 57 -5.40 15.95 9.52
CA TYR A 57 -4.72 14.68 9.77
C TYR A 57 -4.50 14.01 8.42
N LEU A 58 -3.25 13.83 8.05
CA LEU A 58 -2.90 13.31 6.73
C LEU A 58 -2.57 11.82 6.84
N SER A 59 -3.02 11.07 5.85
CA SER A 59 -2.55 9.70 5.68
C SER A 59 -1.07 9.73 5.38
N ASP A 60 -0.34 8.73 5.88
CA ASP A 60 1.09 8.62 5.59
C ASP A 60 1.51 7.16 5.61
N GLY A 61 2.76 6.96 5.30
CA GLY A 61 3.36 5.64 5.30
C GLY A 61 4.37 5.49 4.20
N PHE A 62 4.87 4.26 4.07
CA PHE A 62 5.77 3.93 2.99
C PHE A 62 5.69 2.44 2.67
N ILE A 63 6.15 2.11 1.47
CA ILE A 63 6.49 0.76 1.10
C ILE A 63 7.96 0.77 0.65
N GLN A 64 8.73 -0.16 1.18
CA GLN A 64 10.13 -0.32 0.79
C GLN A 64 10.27 -1.64 0.04
N ILE A 65 10.66 -1.55 -1.21
CA ILE A 65 10.94 -2.73 -2.02
C ILE A 65 12.43 -3.01 -1.86
N GLN A 66 12.74 -4.16 -1.24
CA GLN A 66 14.10 -4.53 -0.90
C GLN A 66 14.73 -5.42 -1.96
N GLU A 67 13.91 -6.22 -2.65
CA GLU A 67 14.40 -7.14 -3.65
C GLU A 67 13.36 -7.36 -4.74
N ILE A 68 13.80 -7.29 -5.99
CA ILE A 68 13.02 -7.74 -7.13
C ILE A 68 13.85 -8.83 -7.80
N ASP A 69 13.36 -10.06 -7.74
CA ASP A 69 14.06 -11.22 -8.31
C ASP A 69 13.48 -11.48 -9.69
N ASN A 70 14.20 -11.04 -10.71
CA ASN A 70 13.74 -11.17 -12.08
C ASN A 70 13.86 -12.59 -12.62
N LEU A 71 14.66 -13.42 -11.96
CA LEU A 71 14.80 -14.81 -12.37
C LEU A 71 13.58 -15.63 -11.95
N ASN A 72 13.13 -15.44 -10.70
CA ASN A 72 12.00 -16.16 -10.16
C ASN A 72 10.71 -15.36 -10.20
N ASN A 73 10.81 -14.10 -10.61
CA ASN A 73 9.68 -13.19 -10.77
C ASN A 73 8.94 -12.97 -9.44
N THR A 74 9.70 -12.62 -8.41
CA THR A 74 9.16 -12.37 -7.08
C THR A 74 9.65 -11.03 -6.54
N ILE A 75 8.95 -10.54 -5.53
CA ILE A 75 9.25 -9.26 -4.91
C ILE A 75 9.18 -9.40 -3.39
N SER A 76 10.06 -8.69 -2.69
CA SER A 76 10.13 -8.70 -1.24
C SER A 76 10.34 -7.31 -0.70
N GLY A 77 9.81 -7.05 0.48
CA GLY A 77 9.99 -5.78 1.15
C GLY A 77 9.13 -5.65 2.39
N ASN A 78 8.93 -4.41 2.80
CA ASN A 78 8.11 -4.12 3.98
C ASN A 78 7.33 -2.83 3.75
N PHE A 79 6.36 -2.60 4.63
CA PHE A 79 5.51 -1.41 4.53
C PHE A 79 4.88 -1.08 5.86
N HIS A 80 4.48 0.17 6.00
CA HIS A 80 3.53 0.57 7.03
C HIS A 80 2.73 1.75 6.49
N PHE A 81 1.52 1.92 7.01
CA PHE A 81 0.73 3.08 6.62
C PHE A 81 -0.39 3.35 7.60
N ASP A 82 -0.79 4.62 7.64
CA ASP A 82 -2.00 5.07 8.30
C ASP A 82 -2.94 5.57 7.22
N ALA A 83 -4.19 5.14 7.27
CA ALA A 83 -5.15 5.47 6.25
C ALA A 83 -6.49 5.83 6.87
N TYR A 84 -7.28 6.61 6.15
CA TYR A 84 -8.59 7.06 6.59
C TYR A 84 -9.66 6.53 5.64
N ASN A 85 -10.89 6.36 6.18
CA ASN A 85 -12.03 6.02 5.35
C ASN A 85 -12.50 7.25 4.56
N GLY A 86 -13.49 7.07 3.69
CA GLY A 86 -13.92 8.13 2.80
C GLY A 86 -14.46 9.37 3.48
N THR A 87 -15.02 9.23 4.70
CA THR A 87 -15.49 10.38 5.45
C THR A 87 -14.39 11.03 6.29
N GLY A 88 -13.26 10.35 6.46
CA GLY A 88 -12.18 10.83 7.30
C GLY A 88 -12.42 10.65 8.80
N GLU A 89 -13.51 9.99 9.18
CA GLU A 89 -13.85 9.82 10.59
C GLU A 89 -13.15 8.67 11.27
N TYR A 90 -12.76 7.66 10.50
CA TYR A 90 -12.13 6.46 11.03
C TYR A 90 -10.78 6.25 10.37
N THR A 91 -9.86 5.66 11.12
CA THR A 91 -8.52 5.43 10.66
C THR A 91 -8.10 4.00 10.96
N VAL A 92 -7.16 3.51 10.16
CA VAL A 92 -6.49 2.22 10.40
C VAL A 92 -4.99 2.46 10.38
N ASN A 93 -4.30 1.78 11.28
CA ASN A 93 -2.84 1.79 11.33
C ASN A 93 -2.36 0.39 11.00
N VAL A 94 -1.57 0.26 9.94
CA VAL A 94 -0.94 -0.99 9.56
C VAL A 94 0.55 -0.81 9.73
N SER A 95 1.14 -1.49 10.71
CA SER A 95 2.55 -1.37 11.01
C SER A 95 3.24 -2.71 10.80
N GLU A 96 4.55 -2.65 10.55
CA GLU A 96 5.40 -3.82 10.43
C GLU A 96 4.90 -4.83 9.39
N GLY A 97 4.36 -4.32 8.28
CA GLY A 97 3.96 -5.17 7.17
C GLY A 97 5.17 -5.74 6.45
N ILE A 98 5.10 -7.02 6.07
CA ILE A 98 6.18 -7.69 5.38
C ILE A 98 5.59 -8.45 4.21
N PHE A 99 6.23 -8.33 3.04
CA PHE A 99 5.95 -9.22 1.92
C PHE A 99 7.27 -9.87 1.50
N TYR A 100 7.21 -11.17 1.25
CA TYR A 100 8.43 -11.94 1.02
C TYR A 100 8.22 -12.90 -0.14
N LYS A 101 9.00 -12.68 -1.20
CA LYS A 101 9.02 -13.53 -2.40
C LYS A 101 7.61 -13.75 -2.97
N ILE A 102 6.83 -12.66 -3.00
CA ILE A 102 5.50 -12.70 -3.57
C ILE A 102 5.63 -12.72 -5.09
N PRO A 103 4.93 -13.64 -5.78
CA PRO A 103 4.99 -13.67 -7.25
C PRO A 103 4.49 -12.37 -7.86
N ILE A 104 5.22 -11.87 -8.84
CA ILE A 104 4.77 -10.71 -9.60
C ILE A 104 3.81 -11.23 -10.67
N ASN A 105 2.57 -10.73 -10.62
CA ASN A 105 1.56 -11.12 -11.58
C ASN A 105 1.82 -10.41 -12.89
N SER A 106 2.07 -11.17 -13.96
CA SER A 106 2.39 -10.60 -15.25
C SER A 106 1.26 -9.75 -15.82
N GLU A 107 0.03 -9.97 -15.40
CA GLU A 107 -1.09 -9.15 -15.84
C GLU A 107 -1.00 -7.72 -15.34
N ASN A 108 -0.29 -7.50 -14.27
CA ASN A 108 -0.12 -6.17 -13.70
C ASN A 108 0.97 -5.37 -14.39
N GLN A 109 1.62 -5.94 -15.39
CA GLN A 109 2.76 -5.33 -16.04
C GLN A 109 2.44 -4.77 -17.42
N ASP A 110 1.25 -4.89 -17.84
CA ASP A 110 0.84 -4.44 -19.18
C ASP A 110 0.73 -2.92 -19.29
#